data_a0ebce7687bd8d51cc848512dc8898f9
#
_entry.id   a0ebce7687bd8d51cc848512dc8898f9
#
_cell.length_a   1.000
_cell.length_b   1.000
_cell.length_c   1.000
_cell.angle_alpha   90.00
_cell.angle_beta   90.00
_cell.angle_gamma   90.00
#
_symmetry.space_group_name_H-M   'P 1'
#
loop_
_entity.id
_entity.type
_entity.pdbx_description
1 polymer ?
#
loop_
_entity_poly.entity_id
_entity_poly.type
_entity_poly.pdbx_seq_one_letter_code
_entity_poly.pdbx_strand_id
1 'polypeptide(L)'
;MSSEIRYRRLFETAQNGILLLNAETGQIEDVNPYLLELLEYSYDELHGKRLWEIDAFRASEVSRAAFEELQAKRQLRFEHLRLQTKEGRPIAVEFVSNVFECEGVDVAHCTIRESAQTESMEMTLRATIRQLKVLSEINTALVGAETEEALLREYCRILVETGGYRMAWVGFAENGLDKRVVPMVHFGHEKGYLGVLRITWADAENGHGPTGTAIRRGKMQCIADIAAAAGTETWRSEALLRGYRTAWALPFHYSEGNAACLTAYGDIPDLMLDSERKLMEEVAADLGFGITTLRTAIAKTRFQEELRASLEQTIHMIVETIDQRDPFTAGHQRRVAHLCVRMGGELGLAEDHIHGLNLAASIHDLGKIGVPAELLAKPGRLSSAQFSLIKEHSQLGYDIVKSVVSPRPIANIILQHHERRDGSGYPQGLMADEILFESKILAVADVVEAISSHRPYRPSLGIDSALKEIVAQRGILFDADVVDSCVHLFREGGYDFPG
;
A
#
# COMPACT_ATOMS: atom_id res chain seq x y z
N MET A 1 -57.62 27.39 38.17
CA MET A 1 -56.99 26.25 38.88
C MET A 1 -56.23 25.26 37.96
N SER A 2 -56.79 24.75 36.86
CA SER A 2 -56.06 23.76 36.04
C SER A 2 -54.88 24.35 35.23
N SER A 3 -54.95 25.58 34.75
CA SER A 3 -53.93 26.27 33.95
C SER A 3 -52.71 26.70 34.80
N GLU A 4 -52.99 27.22 35.97
CA GLU A 4 -51.94 27.70 36.90
C GLU A 4 -51.13 26.58 37.51
N ILE A 5 -51.74 25.42 37.83
CA ILE A 5 -51.01 24.23 38.30
C ILE A 5 -50.10 23.65 37.18
N ARG A 6 -50.57 23.70 35.93
CA ARG A 6 -49.79 23.22 34.77
C ARG A 6 -48.59 24.14 34.47
N TYR A 7 -48.82 25.46 34.52
CA TYR A 7 -47.76 26.45 34.34
C TYR A 7 -46.69 26.30 35.42
N ARG A 8 -47.08 26.26 36.71
CA ARG A 8 -46.16 26.11 37.83
C ARG A 8 -45.31 24.85 37.71
N ARG A 9 -45.90 23.70 37.32
CA ARG A 9 -45.15 22.47 37.06
C ARG A 9 -44.12 22.61 35.91
N LEU A 10 -44.51 23.20 34.79
CA LEU A 10 -43.59 23.41 33.66
C LEU A 10 -42.42 24.33 34.02
N PHE A 11 -42.70 25.36 34.78
CA PHE A 11 -41.72 26.31 35.26
C PHE A 11 -40.74 25.69 36.27
N GLU A 12 -41.24 24.94 37.25
CA GLU A 12 -40.44 24.31 38.29
C GLU A 12 -39.63 23.11 37.80
N THR A 13 -40.13 22.37 36.79
CA THR A 13 -39.44 21.16 36.26
C THR A 13 -38.59 21.41 35.01
N ALA A 14 -38.54 22.64 34.51
CA ALA A 14 -37.75 23.00 33.35
C ALA A 14 -36.26 22.78 33.62
N GLN A 15 -35.56 22.15 32.65
CA GLN A 15 -34.08 21.90 32.68
C GLN A 15 -33.31 23.07 32.06
N ASN A 16 -33.91 24.23 31.94
CA ASN A 16 -33.28 25.50 31.58
C ASN A 16 -33.60 26.53 32.66
N GLY A 17 -32.70 27.46 32.88
CA GLY A 17 -32.99 28.60 33.76
C GLY A 17 -34.08 29.44 33.13
N ILE A 18 -35.16 29.69 33.91
CA ILE A 18 -36.26 30.56 33.51
C ILE A 18 -36.35 31.71 34.51
N LEU A 19 -36.42 32.92 33.96
CA LEU A 19 -36.53 34.16 34.70
C LEU A 19 -37.66 34.99 34.08
N LEU A 20 -38.56 35.48 34.93
CA LEU A 20 -39.60 36.41 34.53
C LEU A 20 -39.26 37.80 35.06
N LEU A 21 -39.33 38.80 34.18
CA LEU A 21 -39.10 40.19 34.51
C LEU A 21 -40.30 41.02 34.17
N ASN A 22 -40.57 42.01 35.00
CA ASN A 22 -41.44 43.09 34.63
C ASN A 22 -40.80 43.89 33.47
N ALA A 23 -41.46 43.93 32.31
CA ALA A 23 -40.88 44.53 31.12
C ALA A 23 -40.80 46.08 31.18
N GLU A 24 -41.43 46.72 32.11
CA GLU A 24 -41.32 48.18 32.32
C GLU A 24 -40.18 48.53 33.27
N THR A 25 -40.03 47.78 34.38
CA THR A 25 -39.09 48.11 35.45
C THR A 25 -37.79 47.34 35.43
N GLY A 26 -37.78 46.18 34.76
CA GLY A 26 -36.68 45.25 34.77
C GLY A 26 -36.53 44.47 36.07
N GLN A 27 -37.50 44.49 36.94
CA GLN A 27 -37.49 43.77 38.22
C GLN A 27 -37.83 42.29 37.98
N ILE A 28 -37.18 41.41 38.68
CA ILE A 28 -37.39 39.96 38.65
C ILE A 28 -38.70 39.65 39.42
N GLU A 29 -39.68 39.13 38.71
CA GLU A 29 -40.97 38.72 39.27
C GLU A 29 -40.97 37.25 39.69
N ASP A 30 -40.29 36.37 38.95
CA ASP A 30 -40.17 34.97 39.32
C ASP A 30 -38.91 34.31 38.72
N VAL A 31 -38.41 33.26 39.38
CA VAL A 31 -37.21 32.50 39.02
C VAL A 31 -37.45 31.03 39.28
N ASN A 32 -37.12 30.17 38.31
CA ASN A 32 -37.31 28.74 38.50
C ASN A 32 -36.16 28.11 39.32
N PRO A 33 -36.41 26.93 39.95
CA PRO A 33 -35.38 26.25 40.77
C PRO A 33 -34.07 25.96 40.03
N TYR A 34 -34.11 25.59 38.74
CA TYR A 34 -32.95 25.34 37.96
C TYR A 34 -31.99 26.55 37.86
N LEU A 35 -32.53 27.75 37.66
CA LEU A 35 -31.68 28.95 37.59
C LEU A 35 -31.08 29.31 38.95
N LEU A 36 -31.82 29.07 40.05
CA LEU A 36 -31.28 29.25 41.41
C LEU A 36 -30.10 28.34 41.67
N GLU A 37 -30.20 27.06 41.30
CA GLU A 37 -29.08 26.08 41.37
C GLU A 37 -27.93 26.47 40.49
N LEU A 38 -28.18 26.84 39.22
CA LEU A 38 -27.14 27.20 38.24
C LEU A 38 -26.33 28.42 38.68
N LEU A 39 -26.96 29.44 39.24
CA LEU A 39 -26.32 30.69 39.66
C LEU A 39 -25.86 30.65 41.13
N GLU A 40 -26.30 29.65 41.92
CA GLU A 40 -25.97 29.49 43.34
C GLU A 40 -26.58 30.64 44.23
N TYR A 41 -27.73 31.22 43.81
CA TYR A 41 -28.46 32.22 44.52
C TYR A 41 -29.73 31.64 45.12
N SER A 42 -30.21 32.22 46.25
CA SER A 42 -31.53 31.95 46.79
C SER A 42 -32.59 32.79 46.09
N TYR A 43 -33.85 32.35 46.18
CA TYR A 43 -34.99 33.07 45.59
C TYR A 43 -35.05 34.51 46.09
N ASP A 44 -34.96 34.73 47.39
CA ASP A 44 -35.05 36.06 48.04
C ASP A 44 -33.89 37.00 47.64
N GLU A 45 -32.78 36.48 47.18
CA GLU A 45 -31.66 37.27 46.70
C GLU A 45 -31.85 37.78 45.26
N LEU A 46 -32.73 37.14 44.49
CA LEU A 46 -33.02 37.51 43.10
C LEU A 46 -34.33 38.25 42.96
N HIS A 47 -35.38 37.78 43.64
CA HIS A 47 -36.74 38.32 43.54
C HIS A 47 -36.81 39.81 43.92
N GLY A 48 -37.51 40.57 43.11
CA GLY A 48 -37.71 42.01 43.29
C GLY A 48 -36.51 42.90 42.92
N LYS A 49 -35.31 42.33 42.64
CA LYS A 49 -34.14 43.07 42.17
C LYS A 49 -34.20 43.27 40.66
N ARG A 50 -33.49 44.26 40.15
CA ARG A 50 -33.27 44.42 38.72
C ARG A 50 -32.13 43.52 38.26
N LEU A 51 -32.27 43.00 37.04
CA LEU A 51 -31.30 42.04 36.51
C LEU A 51 -29.84 42.51 36.53
N TRP A 52 -29.59 43.77 36.18
CA TRP A 52 -28.26 44.40 36.17
C TRP A 52 -27.73 44.82 37.55
N GLU A 53 -28.54 44.69 38.62
CA GLU A 53 -28.12 44.92 40.02
C GLU A 53 -27.53 43.67 40.65
N ILE A 54 -27.70 42.48 40.01
CA ILE A 54 -27.22 41.20 40.49
C ILE A 54 -25.79 40.96 39.98
N ASP A 55 -24.88 40.59 40.87
CA ASP A 55 -23.47 40.41 40.53
C ASP A 55 -23.26 39.38 39.43
N ALA A 56 -24.09 38.33 39.35
CA ALA A 56 -24.05 37.32 38.26
C ALA A 56 -24.14 37.94 36.88
N PHE A 57 -24.87 39.03 36.70
CA PHE A 57 -25.11 39.69 35.42
C PHE A 57 -24.32 41.02 35.27
N ARG A 58 -23.75 41.56 36.35
CA ARG A 58 -23.07 42.87 36.36
C ARG A 58 -21.88 42.95 35.41
N ALA A 59 -21.15 41.87 35.25
CA ALA A 59 -19.97 41.81 34.39
C ALA A 59 -20.29 41.35 32.95
N SER A 60 -21.60 41.11 32.66
CA SER A 60 -22.05 40.56 31.39
C SER A 60 -22.60 41.66 30.45
N GLU A 61 -22.91 41.30 29.22
CA GLU A 61 -23.57 42.16 28.23
C GLU A 61 -25.03 42.45 28.57
N VAL A 62 -25.60 41.80 29.58
CA VAL A 62 -26.99 42.03 30.09
C VAL A 62 -27.02 43.27 30.97
N SER A 63 -26.87 44.41 30.33
CA SER A 63 -26.84 45.73 30.96
C SER A 63 -28.22 46.39 30.89
N ARG A 64 -28.32 47.57 31.54
CA ARG A 64 -29.52 48.42 31.40
C ARG A 64 -29.81 48.79 29.94
N ALA A 65 -28.76 49.01 29.12
CA ALA A 65 -28.92 49.31 27.71
C ALA A 65 -29.51 48.10 26.93
N ALA A 66 -29.08 46.86 27.23
CA ALA A 66 -29.66 45.64 26.67
C ALA A 66 -31.13 45.47 27.06
N PHE A 67 -31.53 45.89 28.28
CA PHE A 67 -32.93 45.90 28.68
C PHE A 67 -33.77 46.93 27.91
N GLU A 68 -33.22 48.14 27.68
CA GLU A 68 -33.87 49.17 26.84
C GLU A 68 -34.03 48.66 25.38
N GLU A 69 -33.06 47.91 24.86
CA GLU A 69 -33.15 47.24 23.56
C GLU A 69 -34.25 46.14 23.55
N LEU A 70 -34.37 45.36 24.63
CA LEU A 70 -35.41 44.36 24.79
C LEU A 70 -36.81 45.00 24.76
N GLN A 71 -36.97 46.11 25.44
CA GLN A 71 -38.25 46.88 25.43
C GLN A 71 -38.60 47.35 24.01
N ALA A 72 -37.60 47.85 23.24
CA ALA A 72 -37.79 48.36 21.89
C ALA A 72 -38.09 47.25 20.88
N LYS A 73 -37.34 46.16 20.93
CA LYS A 73 -37.40 45.05 19.95
C LYS A 73 -38.28 43.89 20.35
N ARG A 74 -38.73 43.86 21.59
CA ARG A 74 -39.53 42.78 22.23
C ARG A 74 -38.85 41.40 22.23
N GLN A 75 -37.60 41.32 21.79
CA GLN A 75 -36.75 40.13 21.84
C GLN A 75 -35.28 40.50 21.97
N LEU A 76 -34.51 39.65 22.65
CA LEU A 76 -33.08 39.81 22.82
C LEU A 76 -32.43 38.41 22.91
N ARG A 77 -31.25 38.22 22.27
CA ARG A 77 -30.51 36.96 22.30
C ARG A 77 -29.01 37.22 22.41
N PHE A 78 -28.39 36.50 23.35
CA PHE A 78 -26.92 36.41 23.46
C PHE A 78 -26.52 34.94 23.38
N GLU A 79 -25.67 34.56 22.43
CA GLU A 79 -25.30 33.15 22.23
C GLU A 79 -24.13 32.71 23.11
N HIS A 80 -23.28 33.62 23.56
CA HIS A 80 -22.06 33.31 24.32
C HIS A 80 -21.91 34.25 25.54
N LEU A 81 -22.97 34.39 26.33
CA LEU A 81 -22.97 35.25 27.51
C LEU A 81 -22.16 34.60 28.63
N ARG A 82 -21.23 35.33 29.22
CA ARG A 82 -20.49 34.89 30.43
C ARG A 82 -21.18 35.44 31.68
N LEU A 83 -21.71 34.55 32.49
CA LEU A 83 -22.21 34.85 33.82
C LEU A 83 -21.23 34.36 34.89
N GLN A 84 -21.42 34.82 36.13
CA GLN A 84 -20.70 34.32 37.29
C GLN A 84 -21.67 33.79 38.32
N THR A 85 -21.36 32.65 38.95
CA THR A 85 -22.12 32.18 40.10
C THR A 85 -21.84 33.10 41.31
N LYS A 86 -22.63 32.94 42.35
CA LYS A 86 -22.42 33.69 43.60
C LYS A 86 -21.05 33.49 44.20
N GLU A 87 -20.42 32.30 44.04
CA GLU A 87 -19.09 31.98 44.47
C GLU A 87 -17.99 32.45 43.47
N GLY A 88 -18.36 33.14 42.40
CA GLY A 88 -17.44 33.69 41.39
C GLY A 88 -17.03 32.72 40.31
N ARG A 89 -17.63 31.54 40.19
CA ARG A 89 -17.36 30.55 39.12
C ARG A 89 -17.92 31.08 37.79
N PRO A 90 -17.10 31.23 36.74
CA PRO A 90 -17.60 31.65 35.43
C PRO A 90 -18.37 30.52 34.75
N ILE A 91 -19.56 30.85 34.20
CA ILE A 91 -20.40 29.97 33.40
C ILE A 91 -20.71 30.63 32.06
N ALA A 92 -20.61 29.84 30.97
CA ALA A 92 -21.03 30.28 29.65
C ALA A 92 -22.46 29.86 29.40
N VAL A 93 -23.33 30.80 29.01
CA VAL A 93 -24.75 30.54 28.79
C VAL A 93 -25.23 31.18 27.50
N GLU A 94 -26.26 30.58 26.91
CA GLU A 94 -27.11 31.20 25.93
C GLU A 94 -28.25 31.90 26.71
N PHE A 95 -28.53 33.18 26.43
CA PHE A 95 -29.55 33.96 27.02
C PHE A 95 -30.53 34.42 25.92
N VAL A 96 -31.79 34.04 26.06
CA VAL A 96 -32.88 34.47 25.15
C VAL A 96 -33.99 35.11 25.96
N SER A 97 -34.40 36.29 25.57
CA SER A 97 -35.52 37.00 26.21
C SER A 97 -36.57 37.42 25.20
N ASN A 98 -37.84 37.22 25.53
CA ASN A 98 -38.98 37.65 24.74
C ASN A 98 -40.00 38.36 25.63
N VAL A 99 -40.56 39.46 25.13
CA VAL A 99 -41.62 40.22 25.85
C VAL A 99 -42.98 39.83 25.31
N PHE A 100 -43.91 39.49 26.20
CA PHE A 100 -45.32 39.20 25.88
C PHE A 100 -46.23 39.88 26.88
N GLU A 101 -47.47 40.16 26.47
CA GLU A 101 -48.49 40.78 27.33
C GLU A 101 -49.19 39.65 28.08
N CYS A 102 -49.32 39.83 29.42
CA CYS A 102 -50.10 38.96 30.29
C CYS A 102 -50.98 39.81 31.19
N GLU A 103 -52.29 39.64 31.10
CA GLU A 103 -53.28 40.37 31.89
C GLU A 103 -53.13 41.90 31.84
N GLY A 104 -52.72 42.46 30.71
CA GLY A 104 -52.48 43.89 30.49
C GLY A 104 -51.15 44.43 31.01
N VAL A 105 -50.25 43.55 31.42
CA VAL A 105 -48.89 43.89 31.84
C VAL A 105 -47.88 43.19 30.90
N ASP A 106 -46.86 43.91 30.44
CA ASP A 106 -45.78 43.34 29.65
C ASP A 106 -44.78 42.62 30.56
N VAL A 107 -44.59 41.32 30.28
CA VAL A 107 -43.66 40.44 31.00
C VAL A 107 -42.56 39.99 30.05
N ALA A 108 -41.31 40.10 30.49
CA ALA A 108 -40.17 39.55 29.78
C ALA A 108 -39.82 38.14 30.29
N HIS A 109 -39.97 37.14 29.42
CA HIS A 109 -39.58 35.77 29.70
C HIS A 109 -38.15 35.56 29.20
N CYS A 110 -37.23 35.25 30.10
CA CYS A 110 -35.87 35.01 29.83
C CYS A 110 -35.54 33.51 30.01
N THR A 111 -34.94 32.91 29.02
CA THR A 111 -34.41 31.53 29.09
C THR A 111 -32.89 31.57 29.12
N ILE A 112 -32.28 30.88 30.08
CA ILE A 112 -30.84 30.79 30.28
C ILE A 112 -30.45 29.32 30.19
N ARG A 113 -29.63 29.00 29.23
CA ARG A 113 -29.13 27.63 29.00
C ARG A 113 -27.61 27.61 29.10
N GLU A 114 -27.07 26.67 29.85
CA GLU A 114 -25.60 26.46 29.87
C GLU A 114 -25.10 26.03 28.50
N SER A 115 -24.11 26.78 27.93
CA SER A 115 -23.56 26.53 26.57
C SER A 115 -22.37 25.61 26.60
N ALA A 116 -21.80 25.32 27.76
CA ALA A 116 -20.59 24.46 27.90
C ALA A 116 -20.78 23.04 27.34
N GLN A 117 -21.96 22.48 27.42
CA GLN A 117 -22.26 21.16 26.83
C GLN A 117 -22.28 21.18 25.30
N THR A 118 -22.80 22.25 24.69
CA THR A 118 -22.90 22.37 23.22
C THR A 118 -21.50 22.58 22.60
N GLU A 119 -20.66 23.45 23.17
CA GLU A 119 -19.28 23.66 22.72
C GLU A 119 -18.42 22.41 22.88
N SER A 120 -18.53 21.71 24.01
CA SER A 120 -17.82 20.44 24.24
C SER A 120 -18.25 19.36 23.23
N MET A 121 -19.54 19.29 22.92
CA MET A 121 -20.09 18.32 21.96
C MET A 121 -19.70 18.64 20.53
N GLU A 122 -19.66 19.92 20.14
CA GLU A 122 -19.16 20.37 18.85
C GLU A 122 -17.65 20.11 18.70
N MET A 123 -16.85 20.40 19.71
CA MET A 123 -15.42 20.09 19.71
C MET A 123 -15.17 18.58 19.54
N THR A 124 -15.91 17.75 20.29
CA THR A 124 -15.82 16.30 20.19
C THR A 124 -16.22 15.81 18.80
N LEU A 125 -17.29 16.34 18.24
CA LEU A 125 -17.75 15.99 16.88
C LEU A 125 -16.71 16.38 15.82
N ARG A 126 -16.15 17.57 15.89
CA ARG A 126 -15.10 18.05 14.97
C ARG A 126 -13.85 17.18 15.07
N ALA A 127 -13.43 16.82 16.28
CA ALA A 127 -12.31 15.91 16.51
C ALA A 127 -12.58 14.52 15.90
N THR A 128 -13.77 13.97 16.12
CA THR A 128 -14.16 12.66 15.55
C THR A 128 -14.18 12.68 14.01
N ILE A 129 -14.75 13.73 13.41
CA ILE A 129 -14.76 13.89 11.94
C ILE A 129 -13.33 13.95 11.40
N ARG A 130 -12.44 14.71 12.05
CA ARG A 130 -11.02 14.81 11.68
C ARG A 130 -10.34 13.43 11.75
N GLN A 131 -10.56 12.67 12.84
CA GLN A 131 -10.00 11.34 13.03
C GLN A 131 -10.44 10.36 11.93
N LEU A 132 -11.75 10.33 11.61
CA LEU A 132 -12.30 9.49 10.55
C LEU A 132 -11.73 9.85 9.18
N LYS A 133 -11.51 11.15 8.91
CA LYS A 133 -10.91 11.61 7.67
C LYS A 133 -9.45 11.18 7.56
N VAL A 134 -8.67 11.32 8.62
CA VAL A 134 -7.28 10.83 8.68
C VAL A 134 -7.22 9.33 8.39
N LEU A 135 -8.02 8.50 9.06
CA LEU A 135 -8.06 7.06 8.81
C LEU A 135 -8.46 6.71 7.38
N SER A 136 -9.46 7.40 6.82
CA SER A 136 -9.89 7.18 5.44
C SER A 136 -8.79 7.49 4.43
N GLU A 137 -8.08 8.61 4.59
CA GLU A 137 -6.97 8.99 3.70
C GLU A 137 -5.77 8.04 3.86
N ILE A 138 -5.45 7.61 5.09
CA ILE A 138 -4.41 6.63 5.38
C ILE A 138 -4.71 5.28 4.72
N ASN A 139 -5.94 4.78 4.83
CA ASN A 139 -6.34 3.55 4.16
C ASN A 139 -6.23 3.66 2.63
N THR A 140 -6.56 4.82 2.07
CA THR A 140 -6.39 5.07 0.63
C THR A 140 -4.90 5.07 0.24
N ALA A 141 -4.06 5.70 1.03
CA ALA A 141 -2.61 5.72 0.81
C ALA A 141 -2.00 4.31 0.91
N LEU A 142 -2.45 3.50 1.88
CA LEU A 142 -1.98 2.14 2.09
C LEU A 142 -2.25 1.24 0.89
N VAL A 143 -3.42 1.36 0.27
CA VAL A 143 -3.82 0.57 -0.90
C VAL A 143 -3.17 1.08 -2.19
N GLY A 144 -2.99 2.41 -2.31
CA GLY A 144 -2.50 3.05 -3.54
C GLY A 144 -0.99 3.22 -3.64
N ALA A 145 -0.22 2.97 -2.58
CA ALA A 145 1.21 3.19 -2.61
C ALA A 145 1.95 2.09 -3.39
N GLU A 146 2.74 2.50 -4.38
CA GLU A 146 3.59 1.61 -5.17
C GLU A 146 5.01 1.51 -4.58
N THR A 147 5.44 2.50 -3.80
CA THR A 147 6.77 2.55 -3.19
C THR A 147 6.70 2.88 -1.71
N GLU A 148 7.70 2.41 -0.95
CA GLU A 148 7.84 2.71 0.47
C GLU A 148 7.97 4.22 0.71
N GLU A 149 8.76 4.94 -0.08
CA GLU A 149 8.94 6.39 0.07
C GLU A 149 7.64 7.16 -0.16
N ALA A 150 6.84 6.76 -1.17
CA ALA A 150 5.54 7.37 -1.44
C ALA A 150 4.58 7.16 -0.26
N LEU A 151 4.53 5.94 0.28
CA LEU A 151 3.71 5.61 1.45
C LEU A 151 4.09 6.47 2.67
N LEU A 152 5.38 6.50 3.01
CA LEU A 152 5.89 7.27 4.15
C LEU A 152 5.59 8.77 4.01
N ARG A 153 5.80 9.33 2.82
CA ARG A 153 5.56 10.75 2.52
C ARG A 153 4.07 11.09 2.64
N GLU A 154 3.20 10.23 2.14
CA GLU A 154 1.77 10.43 2.17
C GLU A 154 1.22 10.38 3.61
N TYR A 155 1.70 9.46 4.45
CA TYR A 155 1.36 9.43 5.87
C TYR A 155 1.75 10.72 6.60
N CYS A 156 2.96 11.21 6.36
CA CYS A 156 3.39 12.49 6.94
C CYS A 156 2.53 13.67 6.44
N ARG A 157 2.16 13.69 5.15
CA ARG A 157 1.29 14.70 4.57
C ARG A 157 -0.11 14.68 5.21
N ILE A 158 -0.73 13.52 5.31
CA ILE A 158 -2.06 13.35 5.91
C ILE A 158 -2.08 13.83 7.35
N LEU A 159 -1.08 13.48 8.15
CA LEU A 159 -0.98 13.93 9.54
C LEU A 159 -0.88 15.45 9.64
N VAL A 160 -0.17 16.10 8.72
CA VAL A 160 -0.03 17.57 8.74
C VAL A 160 -1.28 18.26 8.19
N GLU A 161 -1.73 17.88 6.98
CA GLU A 161 -2.80 18.61 6.29
C GLU A 161 -4.19 18.26 6.83
N THR A 162 -4.46 17.00 7.10
CA THR A 162 -5.76 16.52 7.58
C THR A 162 -5.78 16.37 9.11
N GLY A 163 -4.70 15.84 9.69
CA GLY A 163 -4.54 15.66 11.13
C GLY A 163 -4.34 16.96 11.91
N GLY A 164 -3.84 18.03 11.24
CA GLY A 164 -3.61 19.33 11.86
C GLY A 164 -2.30 19.42 12.64
N TYR A 165 -1.39 18.48 12.47
CA TYR A 165 -0.06 18.57 13.04
C TYR A 165 0.80 19.58 12.26
N ARG A 166 1.77 20.19 12.93
CA ARG A 166 2.65 21.18 12.33
C ARG A 166 3.75 20.56 11.49
N MET A 167 4.25 19.40 11.91
CA MET A 167 5.27 18.61 11.23
C MET A 167 5.11 17.14 11.58
N ALA A 168 5.31 16.25 10.60
CA ALA A 168 5.44 14.81 10.82
C ALA A 168 6.65 14.28 10.05
N TRP A 169 7.29 13.24 10.59
CA TRP A 169 8.42 12.57 9.96
C TRP A 169 8.52 11.11 10.40
N VAL A 170 9.16 10.30 9.57
CA VAL A 170 9.45 8.89 9.87
C VAL A 170 10.95 8.69 9.89
N GLY A 171 11.43 8.02 10.95
CA GLY A 171 12.81 7.62 11.09
C GLY A 171 12.97 6.14 11.34
N PHE A 172 13.98 5.52 10.69
CA PHE A 172 14.32 4.12 10.85
C PHE A 172 15.46 3.94 11.85
N ALA A 173 15.30 2.97 12.74
CA ALA A 173 16.29 2.61 13.72
C ALA A 173 17.36 1.71 13.10
N GLU A 174 18.60 2.13 13.15
CA GLU A 174 19.76 1.30 12.78
C GLU A 174 20.21 0.46 14.00
N ASN A 175 20.48 -0.83 13.75
CA ASN A 175 20.98 -1.76 14.77
C ASN A 175 22.52 -1.70 14.94
N GLY A 176 23.17 -0.65 14.43
CA GLY A 176 24.62 -0.42 14.61
C GLY A 176 24.99 -0.03 16.05
N LEU A 177 26.29 0.11 16.32
CA LEU A 177 26.82 0.48 17.64
C LEU A 177 26.25 1.80 18.14
N ASP A 178 26.06 2.78 17.26
CA ASP A 178 25.54 4.11 17.59
C ASP A 178 24.02 4.15 17.77
N LYS A 179 23.32 3.07 17.44
CA LYS A 179 21.86 2.98 17.51
C LYS A 179 21.15 4.22 16.95
N ARG A 180 21.58 4.68 15.78
CA ARG A 180 21.06 5.90 15.15
C ARG A 180 19.62 5.72 14.71
N VAL A 181 18.87 6.83 14.69
CA VAL A 181 17.59 6.94 14.00
C VAL A 181 17.81 7.81 12.78
N VAL A 182 17.65 7.23 11.59
CA VAL A 182 17.86 7.93 10.32
C VAL A 182 16.53 8.46 9.81
N PRO A 183 16.35 9.79 9.69
CA PRO A 183 15.17 10.38 9.09
C PRO A 183 15.08 9.98 7.61
N MET A 184 13.92 9.43 7.20
CA MET A 184 13.66 8.99 5.82
C MET A 184 12.84 10.03 5.06
N VAL A 185 11.73 10.44 5.64
CA VAL A 185 10.82 11.42 5.05
C VAL A 185 10.27 12.34 6.14
N HIS A 186 9.87 13.52 5.73
CA HIS A 186 9.13 14.47 6.57
C HIS A 186 8.14 15.27 5.73
N PHE A 187 7.17 15.88 6.39
CA PHE A 187 6.25 16.84 5.81
C PHE A 187 5.92 17.93 6.83
N GLY A 188 5.63 19.16 6.33
CA GLY A 188 5.29 20.30 7.17
C GLY A 188 6.49 21.21 7.51
N HIS A 189 6.42 21.87 8.67
CA HIS A 189 7.33 22.95 9.07
C HIS A 189 8.63 22.41 9.70
N GLU A 190 9.53 21.84 8.89
CA GLU A 190 10.76 21.18 9.33
C GLU A 190 11.88 22.19 9.67
N LYS A 191 12.14 23.20 8.85
CA LYS A 191 13.12 24.29 9.01
C LYS A 191 14.50 23.86 9.57
N GLY A 192 15.06 22.79 9.03
CA GLY A 192 16.38 22.27 9.42
C GLY A 192 16.41 21.55 10.77
N TYR A 193 15.26 21.21 11.36
CA TYR A 193 15.17 20.53 12.64
C TYR A 193 15.86 19.17 12.64
N LEU A 194 15.56 18.34 11.63
CA LEU A 194 16.12 17.00 11.51
C LEU A 194 17.61 17.01 11.16
N GLY A 195 18.08 18.07 10.51
CA GLY A 195 19.51 18.24 10.17
C GLY A 195 20.41 18.61 11.35
N VAL A 196 19.84 19.27 12.38
CA VAL A 196 20.56 19.68 13.59
C VAL A 196 20.62 18.55 14.63
N LEU A 197 19.61 17.69 14.66
CA LEU A 197 19.49 16.64 15.66
C LEU A 197 20.24 15.37 15.28
N ARG A 198 21.04 14.84 16.23
CA ARG A 198 21.57 13.48 16.17
C ARG A 198 20.71 12.58 17.03
N ILE A 199 19.69 12.00 16.41
CA ILE A 199 18.71 11.16 17.11
C ILE A 199 19.27 9.74 17.23
N THR A 200 19.27 9.21 18.44
CA THR A 200 19.61 7.80 18.72
C THR A 200 18.55 7.15 19.60
N TRP A 201 18.42 5.83 19.52
CA TRP A 201 17.59 5.05 20.42
C TRP A 201 18.42 4.33 21.52
N ALA A 202 19.73 4.61 21.60
CA ALA A 202 20.56 4.21 22.73
C ALA A 202 20.11 4.91 24.03
N ASP A 203 20.46 4.36 25.18
CA ASP A 203 20.26 4.99 26.48
C ASP A 203 21.39 6.01 26.75
N ALA A 204 21.30 7.13 26.04
CA ALA A 204 22.26 8.23 26.05
C ALA A 204 21.51 9.56 25.98
N GLU A 205 22.16 10.67 26.29
CA GLU A 205 21.55 12.01 26.33
C GLU A 205 20.73 12.33 25.04
N ASN A 206 21.28 12.09 23.86
CA ASN A 206 20.60 12.30 22.58
C ASN A 206 19.50 11.24 22.28
N GLY A 207 19.36 10.23 23.12
CA GLY A 207 18.35 9.15 23.03
C GLY A 207 17.16 9.34 23.97
N HIS A 208 17.16 10.35 24.82
CA HIS A 208 16.08 10.61 25.77
C HIS A 208 14.92 11.41 25.18
N GLY A 209 15.05 11.90 23.96
CA GLY A 209 13.94 12.49 23.24
C GLY A 209 12.79 11.50 22.97
N PRO A 210 11.60 12.00 22.56
CA PRO A 210 10.42 11.17 22.41
C PRO A 210 10.63 10.00 21.43
N THR A 211 11.25 10.24 20.29
CA THR A 211 11.50 9.21 19.24
C THR A 211 12.43 8.10 19.73
N GLY A 212 13.59 8.45 20.30
CA GLY A 212 14.55 7.46 20.80
C GLY A 212 13.98 6.64 21.95
N THR A 213 13.25 7.29 22.85
CA THR A 213 12.57 6.63 23.98
C THR A 213 11.45 5.70 23.51
N ALA A 214 10.66 6.11 22.50
CA ALA A 214 9.60 5.29 21.93
C ALA A 214 10.15 4.00 21.33
N ILE A 215 11.19 4.09 20.51
CA ILE A 215 11.85 2.93 19.90
C ILE A 215 12.44 2.01 20.98
N ARG A 216 13.19 2.55 21.91
CA ARG A 216 13.86 1.78 22.98
C ARG A 216 12.87 1.01 23.85
N ARG A 217 11.73 1.63 24.18
CA ARG A 217 10.68 1.02 25.03
C ARG A 217 9.67 0.19 24.26
N GLY A 218 9.62 0.31 22.94
CA GLY A 218 8.58 -0.30 22.11
C GLY A 218 7.18 0.22 22.44
N LYS A 219 7.07 1.45 22.98
CA LYS A 219 5.80 2.06 23.40
C LYS A 219 5.76 3.51 22.97
N MET A 220 4.57 3.94 22.55
CA MET A 220 4.31 5.31 22.23
C MET A 220 4.76 6.26 23.34
N GLN A 221 5.37 7.37 22.96
CA GLN A 221 5.70 8.48 23.83
C GLN A 221 4.91 9.72 23.40
N CYS A 222 4.29 10.36 24.36
CA CYS A 222 3.55 11.58 24.11
C CYS A 222 3.97 12.66 25.11
N ILE A 223 4.18 13.87 24.62
CA ILE A 223 4.51 15.05 25.40
C ILE A 223 3.44 16.09 25.13
N ALA A 224 2.57 16.30 26.15
CA ALA A 224 1.42 17.20 26.03
C ALA A 224 1.83 18.68 25.92
N ASP A 225 2.88 19.09 26.61
CA ASP A 225 3.49 20.42 26.48
C ASP A 225 5.00 20.33 26.59
N ILE A 226 5.69 20.54 25.48
CA ILE A 226 7.16 20.53 25.41
C ILE A 226 7.76 21.64 26.31
N ALA A 227 7.09 22.77 26.48
CA ALA A 227 7.57 23.86 27.31
C ALA A 227 7.52 23.52 28.83
N ALA A 228 6.51 22.73 29.23
CA ALA A 228 6.35 22.28 30.61
C ALA A 228 7.13 21.00 30.94
N ALA A 229 7.63 20.26 29.93
CA ALA A 229 8.36 19.03 30.12
C ALA A 229 9.68 19.29 30.90
N ALA A 230 10.02 18.39 31.80
CA ALA A 230 11.29 18.45 32.52
C ALA A 230 12.46 18.04 31.62
N GLY A 231 13.61 18.67 31.77
CA GLY A 231 14.85 18.37 31.05
C GLY A 231 15.41 19.55 30.26
N THR A 232 16.67 19.44 29.89
CA THR A 232 17.43 20.49 29.18
C THR A 232 18.00 20.00 27.85
N GLU A 233 17.41 18.91 27.32
CA GLU A 233 17.91 18.26 26.13
C GLU A 233 17.82 19.17 24.89
N THR A 234 18.81 19.07 24.02
CA THR A 234 18.96 19.89 22.81
C THR A 234 17.72 19.82 21.89
N TRP A 235 17.10 18.63 21.77
CA TRP A 235 15.91 18.46 20.94
C TRP A 235 14.74 19.37 21.38
N ARG A 236 14.59 19.60 22.69
CA ARG A 236 13.52 20.42 23.26
C ARG A 236 13.68 21.89 22.88
N SER A 237 14.88 22.44 23.04
CA SER A 237 15.17 23.81 22.65
C SER A 237 14.94 24.05 21.16
N GLU A 238 15.40 23.11 20.34
CA GLU A 238 15.22 23.16 18.90
C GLU A 238 13.74 23.03 18.47
N ALA A 239 12.96 22.20 19.18
CA ALA A 239 11.53 22.06 18.98
C ALA A 239 10.77 23.36 19.29
N LEU A 240 11.07 23.98 20.46
CA LEU A 240 10.44 25.22 20.88
C LEU A 240 10.78 26.40 19.93
N LEU A 241 12.03 26.48 19.43
CA LEU A 241 12.45 27.50 18.44
C LEU A 241 11.60 27.43 17.16
N ARG A 242 11.07 26.25 16.79
CA ARG A 242 10.21 26.07 15.62
C ARG A 242 8.73 26.15 15.94
N GLY A 243 8.40 26.46 17.21
CA GLY A 243 7.02 26.59 17.68
C GLY A 243 6.31 25.27 17.90
N TYR A 244 7.04 24.17 18.10
CA TYR A 244 6.42 22.92 18.48
C TYR A 244 6.10 22.94 19.96
N ARG A 245 4.87 22.55 20.31
CA ARG A 245 4.36 22.53 21.68
C ARG A 245 4.03 21.12 22.16
N THR A 246 3.65 20.24 21.25
CA THR A 246 3.36 18.82 21.54
C THR A 246 4.20 17.91 20.67
N ALA A 247 4.45 16.68 21.16
CA ALA A 247 5.14 15.65 20.40
C ALA A 247 4.50 14.28 20.62
N TRP A 248 4.22 13.57 19.52
CA TRP A 248 3.80 12.17 19.49
C TRP A 248 4.87 11.35 18.80
N ALA A 249 5.41 10.34 19.47
CA ALA A 249 6.37 9.41 18.88
C ALA A 249 5.84 7.99 18.99
N LEU A 250 5.59 7.38 17.85
CA LEU A 250 4.87 6.13 17.67
C LEU A 250 5.82 5.10 17.06
N PRO A 251 6.37 4.20 17.86
CA PRO A 251 7.23 3.15 17.35
C PRO A 251 6.38 2.10 16.61
N PHE A 252 6.92 1.58 15.51
CA PHE A 252 6.34 0.48 14.79
C PHE A 252 7.43 -0.47 14.27
N HIS A 253 7.04 -1.71 13.98
CA HIS A 253 7.93 -2.71 13.40
C HIS A 253 7.51 -2.98 11.96
N TYR A 254 8.47 -3.19 11.07
CA TYR A 254 8.24 -3.48 9.65
C TYR A 254 8.94 -4.77 9.17
N SER A 255 9.72 -5.41 10.06
CA SER A 255 10.27 -6.76 9.92
C SER A 255 10.82 -7.22 11.27
N GLU A 256 11.17 -8.51 11.42
CA GLU A 256 11.77 -9.01 12.65
C GLU A 256 13.04 -8.23 13.05
N GLY A 257 13.05 -7.69 14.25
CA GLY A 257 14.17 -6.94 14.82
C GLY A 257 14.38 -5.53 14.28
N ASN A 258 13.57 -5.08 13.29
CA ASN A 258 13.68 -3.75 12.72
C ASN A 258 12.53 -2.85 13.18
N ALA A 259 12.89 -1.76 13.83
CA ALA A 259 11.96 -0.77 14.32
C ALA A 259 12.10 0.56 13.58
N ALA A 260 11.01 1.31 13.55
CA ALA A 260 10.96 2.68 13.08
C ALA A 260 10.05 3.50 14.00
N CYS A 261 10.02 4.80 13.81
CA CYS A 261 9.16 5.67 14.56
C CYS A 261 8.54 6.73 13.64
N LEU A 262 7.24 6.85 13.72
CA LEU A 262 6.49 7.98 13.19
C LEU A 262 6.40 9.02 14.29
N THR A 263 6.89 10.25 14.03
CA THR A 263 6.87 11.33 15.01
C THR A 263 6.11 12.52 14.44
N ALA A 264 5.13 13.03 15.19
CA ALA A 264 4.34 14.20 14.83
C ALA A 264 4.47 15.29 15.91
N TYR A 265 4.51 16.55 15.47
CA TYR A 265 4.58 17.73 16.34
C TYR A 265 3.40 18.64 16.12
N GLY A 266 2.76 19.09 17.20
CA GLY A 266 1.71 20.11 17.19
C GLY A 266 2.24 21.45 17.72
N ASP A 267 1.50 22.54 17.46
CA ASP A 267 1.79 23.90 17.89
C ASP A 267 0.97 24.39 19.09
N ILE A 268 0.02 23.58 19.53
CA ILE A 268 -0.85 23.83 20.68
C ILE A 268 -0.63 22.72 21.71
N PRO A 269 -0.56 23.03 23.04
CA PRO A 269 -0.60 22.00 24.06
C PRO A 269 -1.84 21.13 23.93
N ASP A 270 -1.67 19.81 23.96
CA ASP A 270 -2.72 18.86 23.71
C ASP A 270 -3.27 18.26 25.01
N LEU A 271 -4.60 18.10 25.10
CA LEU A 271 -5.26 17.45 26.23
C LEU A 271 -5.08 15.92 26.24
N MET A 272 -4.45 15.35 25.24
CA MET A 272 -4.14 13.91 25.13
C MET A 272 -5.37 13.01 25.30
N LEU A 273 -6.40 13.24 24.52
CA LEU A 273 -7.60 12.41 24.54
C LEU A 273 -7.28 10.95 24.19
N ASP A 274 -7.90 10.00 24.89
CA ASP A 274 -7.73 8.58 24.64
C ASP A 274 -8.09 8.17 23.19
N SER A 275 -9.03 8.88 22.58
CA SER A 275 -9.39 8.67 21.16
C SER A 275 -8.25 9.03 20.20
N GLU A 276 -7.54 10.15 20.47
CA GLU A 276 -6.37 10.58 19.69
C GLU A 276 -5.22 9.57 19.84
N ARG A 277 -4.99 9.09 21.04
CA ARG A 277 -3.98 8.06 21.33
C ARG A 277 -4.22 6.80 20.51
N LYS A 278 -5.45 6.27 20.52
CA LYS A 278 -5.84 5.08 19.78
C LYS A 278 -5.67 5.27 18.27
N LEU A 279 -6.12 6.44 17.75
CA LEU A 279 -5.91 6.80 16.35
C LEU A 279 -4.43 6.73 15.96
N MET A 280 -3.57 7.36 16.74
CA MET A 280 -2.14 7.45 16.42
C MET A 280 -1.45 6.09 16.52
N GLU A 281 -1.85 5.22 17.46
CA GLU A 281 -1.37 3.83 17.53
C GLU A 281 -1.78 3.02 16.31
N GLU A 282 -3.03 3.14 15.84
CA GLU A 282 -3.55 2.50 14.64
C GLU A 282 -2.80 2.97 13.39
N VAL A 283 -2.64 4.28 13.22
CA VAL A 283 -1.86 4.89 12.12
C VAL A 283 -0.44 4.34 12.03
N ALA A 284 0.25 4.19 13.16
CA ALA A 284 1.61 3.65 13.18
C ALA A 284 1.66 2.14 12.88
N ALA A 285 0.68 1.38 13.38
CA ALA A 285 0.57 -0.05 13.11
C ALA A 285 0.30 -0.31 11.62
N ASP A 286 -0.61 0.44 11.02
CA ASP A 286 -0.94 0.36 9.60
C ASP A 286 0.25 0.72 8.72
N LEU A 287 1.03 1.73 9.11
CA LEU A 287 2.26 2.08 8.40
C LEU A 287 3.27 0.93 8.41
N GLY A 288 3.48 0.29 9.56
CA GLY A 288 4.35 -0.88 9.69
C GLY A 288 3.89 -2.05 8.82
N PHE A 289 2.59 -2.31 8.80
CA PHE A 289 1.98 -3.32 7.93
C PHE A 289 2.17 -3.00 6.44
N GLY A 290 1.95 -1.75 6.03
CA GLY A 290 2.13 -1.31 4.65
C GLY A 290 3.55 -1.48 4.15
N ILE A 291 4.55 -1.06 4.94
CA ILE A 291 5.97 -1.24 4.61
C ILE A 291 6.32 -2.73 4.48
N THR A 292 5.86 -3.54 5.43
CA THR A 292 6.09 -5.00 5.40
C THR A 292 5.51 -5.63 4.13
N THR A 293 4.30 -5.24 3.76
CA THR A 293 3.61 -5.74 2.56
C THR A 293 4.36 -5.36 1.28
N LEU A 294 4.75 -4.09 1.14
CA LEU A 294 5.52 -3.61 -0.02
C LEU A 294 6.86 -4.32 -0.14
N ARG A 295 7.62 -4.44 0.95
CA ARG A 295 8.92 -5.14 0.96
C ARG A 295 8.77 -6.61 0.62
N THR A 296 7.75 -7.27 1.13
CA THR A 296 7.46 -8.68 0.83
C THR A 296 7.11 -8.88 -0.64
N ALA A 297 6.31 -7.98 -1.22
CA ALA A 297 5.97 -8.02 -2.64
C ALA A 297 7.21 -7.86 -3.53
N ILE A 298 8.06 -6.88 -3.23
CA ILE A 298 9.33 -6.64 -3.96
C ILE A 298 10.26 -7.85 -3.83
N ALA A 299 10.45 -8.39 -2.62
CA ALA A 299 11.29 -9.55 -2.37
C ALA A 299 10.78 -10.79 -3.13
N LYS A 300 9.46 -11.00 -3.17
CA LYS A 300 8.84 -12.10 -3.91
C LYS A 300 9.11 -11.99 -5.41
N THR A 301 8.91 -10.82 -6.00
CA THR A 301 9.16 -10.59 -7.43
C THR A 301 10.63 -10.85 -7.76
N ARG A 302 11.54 -10.28 -6.97
CA ARG A 302 12.98 -10.49 -7.15
C ARG A 302 13.37 -11.97 -7.04
N PHE A 303 12.84 -12.67 -6.04
CA PHE A 303 13.11 -14.11 -5.88
C PHE A 303 12.60 -14.92 -7.07
N GLN A 304 11.45 -14.57 -7.64
CA GLN A 304 10.89 -15.22 -8.82
C GLN A 304 11.80 -15.00 -10.05
N GLU A 305 12.32 -13.78 -10.24
CA GLU A 305 13.25 -13.46 -11.32
C GLU A 305 14.59 -14.20 -11.15
N GLU A 306 15.16 -14.23 -9.95
CA GLU A 306 16.38 -14.97 -9.63
C GLU A 306 16.22 -16.49 -9.85
N LEU A 307 15.08 -17.05 -9.45
CA LEU A 307 14.77 -18.47 -9.68
C LEU A 307 14.66 -18.77 -11.17
N ARG A 308 13.97 -17.92 -11.93
CA ARG A 308 13.85 -18.07 -13.39
C ARG A 308 15.21 -18.03 -14.06
N ALA A 309 16.04 -17.04 -13.74
CA ALA A 309 17.40 -16.94 -14.29
C ALA A 309 18.27 -18.17 -13.94
N SER A 310 18.16 -18.69 -12.71
CA SER A 310 18.87 -19.91 -12.29
C SER A 310 18.44 -21.14 -13.07
N LEU A 311 17.13 -21.29 -13.33
CA LEU A 311 16.61 -22.39 -14.15
C LEU A 311 17.10 -22.29 -15.61
N GLU A 312 17.09 -21.10 -16.20
CA GLU A 312 17.61 -20.86 -17.56
C GLU A 312 19.11 -21.21 -17.66
N GLN A 313 19.90 -20.82 -16.66
CA GLN A 313 21.34 -21.20 -16.59
C GLN A 313 21.53 -22.71 -16.46
N THR A 314 20.69 -23.40 -15.69
CA THR A 314 20.76 -24.86 -15.54
C THR A 314 20.46 -25.56 -16.86
N ILE A 315 19.45 -25.11 -17.60
CA ILE A 315 19.16 -25.64 -18.95
C ILE A 315 20.34 -25.41 -19.88
N HIS A 316 20.94 -24.22 -19.85
CA HIS A 316 22.13 -23.92 -20.68
C HIS A 316 23.29 -24.82 -20.36
N MET A 317 23.58 -25.10 -19.08
CA MET A 317 24.64 -26.07 -18.69
C MET A 317 24.35 -27.48 -19.19
N ILE A 318 23.08 -27.92 -19.18
CA ILE A 318 22.68 -29.23 -19.72
C ILE A 318 22.97 -29.27 -21.23
N VAL A 319 22.57 -28.24 -21.97
CA VAL A 319 22.80 -28.12 -23.41
C VAL A 319 24.30 -28.17 -23.73
N GLU A 320 25.12 -27.38 -23.04
CA GLU A 320 26.57 -27.40 -23.22
C GLU A 320 27.20 -28.77 -22.91
N THR A 321 26.69 -29.47 -21.90
CA THR A 321 27.13 -30.81 -21.55
C THR A 321 26.84 -31.82 -22.67
N ILE A 322 25.71 -31.69 -23.33
CA ILE A 322 25.34 -32.51 -24.47
C ILE A 322 26.24 -32.18 -25.69
N ASP A 323 26.40 -30.90 -25.97
CA ASP A 323 27.23 -30.41 -27.06
C ASP A 323 28.70 -30.87 -26.94
N GLN A 324 29.26 -30.97 -25.71
CA GLN A 324 30.60 -31.50 -25.48
C GLN A 324 30.70 -33.00 -25.78
N ARG A 325 29.61 -33.74 -25.64
CA ARG A 325 29.60 -35.19 -25.90
C ARG A 325 29.42 -35.54 -27.38
N ASP A 326 28.70 -34.71 -28.11
CA ASP A 326 28.59 -34.82 -29.58
C ASP A 326 29.32 -33.63 -30.23
N PRO A 327 30.58 -33.81 -30.65
CA PRO A 327 31.42 -32.71 -31.19
C PRO A 327 30.81 -31.99 -32.40
N PHE A 328 29.71 -32.51 -32.94
CA PHE A 328 29.07 -32.02 -34.16
C PHE A 328 27.83 -31.15 -33.89
N THR A 329 27.46 -31.01 -32.61
CA THR A 329 26.26 -30.29 -32.19
C THR A 329 26.54 -28.94 -31.51
N ALA A 330 27.79 -28.48 -31.49
CA ALA A 330 28.14 -27.19 -30.88
C ALA A 330 27.24 -26.07 -31.44
N GLY A 331 26.38 -25.55 -30.61
CA GLY A 331 25.39 -24.53 -30.94
C GLY A 331 24.20 -24.96 -31.81
N HIS A 332 24.15 -26.22 -32.25
CA HIS A 332 23.06 -26.79 -33.03
C HIS A 332 21.73 -26.62 -32.31
N GLN A 333 21.64 -27.10 -31.08
CA GLN A 333 20.39 -27.02 -30.30
C GLN A 333 19.90 -25.58 -30.12
N ARG A 334 20.81 -24.63 -29.88
CA ARG A 334 20.50 -23.21 -29.79
C ARG A 334 19.92 -22.65 -31.09
N ARG A 335 20.54 -23.01 -32.23
CA ARG A 335 20.09 -22.57 -33.56
C ARG A 335 18.75 -23.18 -33.93
N VAL A 336 18.56 -24.49 -33.66
CA VAL A 336 17.27 -25.17 -33.86
C VAL A 336 16.17 -24.53 -33.00
N ALA A 337 16.44 -24.32 -31.71
CA ALA A 337 15.47 -23.69 -30.80
C ALA A 337 15.09 -22.27 -31.25
N HIS A 338 16.10 -21.49 -31.70
CA HIS A 338 15.84 -20.14 -32.22
C HIS A 338 14.98 -20.17 -33.48
N LEU A 339 15.22 -21.09 -34.41
CA LEU A 339 14.40 -21.26 -35.61
C LEU A 339 12.98 -21.72 -35.24
N CYS A 340 12.82 -22.65 -34.30
CA CYS A 340 11.52 -23.11 -33.81
C CYS A 340 10.69 -21.97 -33.23
N VAL A 341 11.29 -21.08 -32.42
CA VAL A 341 10.62 -19.91 -31.85
C VAL A 341 10.12 -18.96 -32.96
N ARG A 342 10.95 -18.71 -33.95
CA ARG A 342 10.60 -17.86 -35.10
C ARG A 342 9.46 -18.45 -35.93
N MET A 343 9.53 -19.76 -36.23
CA MET A 343 8.46 -20.48 -36.96
C MET A 343 7.17 -20.52 -36.15
N GLY A 344 7.26 -20.80 -34.82
CA GLY A 344 6.10 -20.82 -33.93
C GLY A 344 5.37 -19.48 -33.87
N GLY A 345 6.11 -18.37 -33.81
CA GLY A 345 5.55 -17.01 -33.85
C GLY A 345 4.84 -16.72 -35.18
N GLU A 346 5.43 -17.09 -36.32
CA GLU A 346 4.85 -16.89 -37.64
C GLU A 346 3.59 -17.75 -37.86
N LEU A 347 3.58 -18.97 -37.33
CA LEU A 347 2.46 -19.88 -37.35
C LEU A 347 1.35 -19.52 -36.35
N GLY A 348 1.52 -18.44 -35.57
CA GLY A 348 0.53 -17.93 -34.64
C GLY A 348 0.33 -18.77 -33.37
N LEU A 349 1.35 -19.52 -32.94
CA LEU A 349 1.29 -20.25 -31.68
C LEU A 349 1.18 -19.25 -30.49
N ALA A 350 0.40 -19.62 -29.48
CA ALA A 350 0.38 -18.86 -28.24
C ALA A 350 1.75 -18.89 -27.53
N GLU A 351 2.05 -17.85 -26.74
CA GLU A 351 3.36 -17.64 -26.10
C GLU A 351 3.83 -18.84 -25.27
N ASP A 352 2.92 -19.49 -24.56
CA ASP A 352 3.22 -20.66 -23.74
C ASP A 352 3.53 -21.92 -24.57
N HIS A 353 2.97 -22.07 -25.78
CA HIS A 353 3.36 -23.11 -26.75
C HIS A 353 4.76 -22.85 -27.32
N ILE A 354 5.04 -21.59 -27.65
CA ILE A 354 6.39 -21.17 -28.11
C ILE A 354 7.43 -21.44 -27.03
N HIS A 355 7.12 -21.15 -25.77
CA HIS A 355 8.02 -21.43 -24.65
C HIS A 355 8.27 -22.94 -24.48
N GLY A 356 7.24 -23.76 -24.52
CA GLY A 356 7.37 -25.22 -24.48
C GLY A 356 8.18 -25.79 -25.65
N LEU A 357 7.94 -25.29 -26.86
CA LEU A 357 8.68 -25.65 -28.08
C LEU A 357 10.17 -25.25 -27.96
N ASN A 358 10.45 -24.05 -27.48
CA ASN A 358 11.82 -23.59 -27.22
C ASN A 358 12.58 -24.50 -26.26
N LEU A 359 11.97 -24.88 -25.13
CA LEU A 359 12.54 -25.79 -24.16
C LEU A 359 12.80 -27.18 -24.80
N ALA A 360 11.81 -27.74 -25.48
CA ALA A 360 11.95 -29.03 -26.13
C ALA A 360 13.04 -29.00 -27.17
N ALA A 361 13.10 -27.98 -28.03
CA ALA A 361 14.12 -27.81 -29.06
C ALA A 361 15.52 -27.61 -28.48
N SER A 362 15.66 -26.93 -27.34
CA SER A 362 16.95 -26.75 -26.66
C SER A 362 17.55 -28.05 -26.14
N ILE A 363 16.72 -29.05 -25.83
CA ILE A 363 17.17 -30.31 -25.21
C ILE A 363 16.71 -31.56 -25.98
N HIS A 364 16.27 -31.41 -27.26
CA HIS A 364 15.68 -32.52 -28.01
C HIS A 364 16.63 -33.71 -28.16
N ASP A 365 17.93 -33.44 -28.22
CA ASP A 365 19.03 -34.42 -28.35
C ASP A 365 19.55 -34.94 -26.98
N LEU A 366 18.94 -34.60 -25.84
CA LEU A 366 19.39 -35.00 -24.50
C LEU A 366 19.61 -36.50 -24.38
N GLY A 367 18.83 -37.31 -25.06
CA GLY A 367 18.95 -38.77 -25.05
C GLY A 367 20.20 -39.30 -25.70
N LYS A 368 20.95 -38.50 -26.49
CA LYS A 368 22.28 -38.86 -27.02
C LYS A 368 23.30 -39.18 -25.92
N ILE A 369 23.04 -38.78 -24.69
CA ILE A 369 23.85 -39.15 -23.53
C ILE A 369 23.97 -40.69 -23.36
N GLY A 370 22.96 -41.42 -23.78
CA GLY A 370 22.91 -42.88 -23.76
C GLY A 370 23.53 -43.54 -24.95
N VAL A 371 23.87 -42.80 -26.02
CA VAL A 371 24.51 -43.33 -27.23
C VAL A 371 26.02 -43.37 -27.07
N PRO A 372 26.74 -44.46 -27.42
CA PRO A 372 28.19 -44.51 -27.40
C PRO A 372 28.82 -43.40 -28.24
N ALA A 373 29.79 -42.67 -27.67
CA ALA A 373 30.43 -41.52 -28.34
C ALA A 373 31.12 -41.92 -29.64
N GLU A 374 31.65 -43.14 -29.73
CA GLU A 374 32.29 -43.69 -30.91
C GLU A 374 31.32 -43.82 -32.10
N LEU A 375 30.00 -44.02 -31.82
CA LEU A 375 29.00 -44.07 -32.87
C LEU A 375 28.61 -42.65 -33.34
N LEU A 376 28.52 -41.69 -32.43
CA LEU A 376 28.24 -40.30 -32.73
C LEU A 376 29.40 -39.69 -33.57
N ALA A 377 30.61 -40.03 -33.23
CA ALA A 377 31.83 -39.52 -33.89
C ALA A 377 32.28 -40.35 -35.12
N LYS A 378 31.54 -41.42 -35.51
CA LYS A 378 31.98 -42.33 -36.58
C LYS A 378 31.94 -41.69 -37.96
N PRO A 379 33.07 -41.63 -38.66
CA PRO A 379 33.09 -41.13 -40.02
C PRO A 379 32.43 -42.14 -40.99
N GLY A 380 31.62 -41.62 -41.93
CA GLY A 380 30.98 -42.40 -43.00
C GLY A 380 29.61 -42.97 -42.66
N ARG A 381 29.17 -43.97 -43.44
CA ARG A 381 27.81 -44.53 -43.27
C ARG A 381 27.76 -45.50 -42.10
N LEU A 382 26.69 -45.37 -41.31
CA LEU A 382 26.37 -46.29 -40.23
C LEU A 382 25.73 -47.57 -40.79
N SER A 383 25.98 -48.72 -40.16
CA SER A 383 25.20 -49.92 -40.41
C SER A 383 23.76 -49.76 -39.87
N SER A 384 22.81 -50.56 -40.33
CA SER A 384 21.44 -50.55 -39.86
C SER A 384 21.35 -50.75 -38.33
N ALA A 385 22.17 -51.64 -37.75
CA ALA A 385 22.22 -51.88 -36.32
C ALA A 385 22.76 -50.67 -35.55
N GLN A 386 23.80 -50.00 -36.08
CA GLN A 386 24.35 -48.76 -35.46
C GLN A 386 23.34 -47.60 -35.52
N PHE A 387 22.64 -47.46 -36.63
CA PHE A 387 21.61 -46.44 -36.78
C PHE A 387 20.43 -46.69 -35.85
N SER A 388 20.03 -47.95 -35.61
CA SER A 388 18.99 -48.31 -34.65
C SER A 388 19.36 -47.87 -33.23
N LEU A 389 20.64 -47.99 -32.83
CA LEU A 389 21.10 -47.49 -31.51
C LEU A 389 21.01 -45.96 -31.42
N ILE A 390 21.31 -45.25 -32.50
CA ILE A 390 21.17 -43.78 -32.50
C ILE A 390 19.69 -43.38 -32.39
N LYS A 391 18.76 -44.10 -33.04
CA LYS A 391 17.34 -43.80 -32.97
C LYS A 391 16.77 -43.87 -31.55
N GLU A 392 17.40 -44.62 -30.65
CA GLU A 392 16.98 -44.74 -29.25
C GLU A 392 17.07 -43.41 -28.48
N HIS A 393 17.84 -42.40 -28.96
CA HIS A 393 17.99 -41.14 -28.27
C HIS A 393 16.64 -40.41 -28.06
N SER A 394 15.70 -40.51 -29.00
CA SER A 394 14.39 -39.89 -28.87
C SER A 394 13.59 -40.48 -27.69
N GLN A 395 13.64 -41.81 -27.55
CA GLN A 395 13.00 -42.50 -26.43
C GLN A 395 13.72 -42.22 -25.10
N LEU A 396 15.06 -42.28 -25.09
CA LEU A 396 15.86 -41.97 -23.90
C LEU A 396 15.67 -40.51 -23.46
N GLY A 397 15.63 -39.57 -24.40
CA GLY A 397 15.31 -38.17 -24.10
C GLY A 397 13.95 -38.01 -23.45
N TYR A 398 12.91 -38.68 -23.98
CA TYR A 398 11.60 -38.75 -23.38
C TYR A 398 11.66 -39.31 -21.95
N ASP A 399 12.31 -40.43 -21.73
CA ASP A 399 12.42 -41.11 -20.43
C ASP A 399 13.10 -40.25 -19.35
N ILE A 400 14.06 -39.41 -19.71
CA ILE A 400 14.76 -38.46 -18.85
C ILE A 400 13.79 -37.32 -18.44
N VAL A 401 13.01 -36.80 -19.39
CA VAL A 401 12.24 -35.57 -19.21
C VAL A 401 10.80 -35.81 -18.74
N LYS A 402 10.22 -37.02 -18.95
CA LYS A 402 8.80 -37.32 -18.68
C LYS A 402 8.33 -37.07 -17.25
N SER A 403 9.26 -37.05 -16.27
CA SER A 403 8.95 -36.78 -14.85
C SER A 403 8.88 -35.27 -14.56
N VAL A 404 9.31 -34.42 -15.49
CA VAL A 404 9.26 -32.96 -15.34
C VAL A 404 7.83 -32.48 -15.51
N VAL A 405 7.28 -31.88 -14.45
CA VAL A 405 5.93 -31.28 -14.50
C VAL A 405 5.99 -30.01 -15.33
N SER A 406 5.39 -30.03 -16.48
CA SER A 406 5.28 -28.88 -17.39
C SER A 406 3.83 -28.73 -17.90
N PRO A 407 3.33 -27.52 -18.08
CA PRO A 407 2.00 -27.30 -18.70
C PRO A 407 1.99 -27.73 -20.18
N ARG A 408 3.16 -27.96 -20.77
CA ARG A 408 3.32 -28.40 -22.18
C ARG A 408 3.95 -29.78 -22.26
N PRO A 409 3.64 -30.57 -23.29
CA PRO A 409 4.12 -31.94 -23.42
C PRO A 409 5.56 -32.01 -23.95
N ILE A 410 6.52 -31.36 -23.25
CA ILE A 410 7.91 -31.26 -23.69
C ILE A 410 8.52 -32.64 -24.00
N ALA A 411 8.28 -33.60 -23.12
CA ALA A 411 8.77 -34.96 -23.31
C ALA A 411 8.24 -35.59 -24.61
N ASN A 412 6.95 -35.42 -24.93
CA ASN A 412 6.36 -35.94 -26.17
C ASN A 412 6.88 -35.19 -27.41
N ILE A 413 7.16 -33.89 -27.31
CA ILE A 413 7.78 -33.14 -28.41
C ILE A 413 9.15 -33.74 -28.72
N ILE A 414 9.95 -34.01 -27.68
CA ILE A 414 11.27 -34.66 -27.81
C ILE A 414 11.14 -36.08 -28.41
N LEU A 415 10.14 -36.86 -27.94
CA LEU A 415 9.92 -38.22 -28.44
C LEU A 415 9.64 -38.22 -29.95
N GLN A 416 8.87 -37.26 -30.44
CA GLN A 416 8.28 -37.24 -31.77
C GLN A 416 9.07 -36.43 -32.80
N HIS A 417 10.19 -35.80 -32.47
CA HIS A 417 10.89 -34.89 -33.40
C HIS A 417 11.48 -35.56 -34.62
N HIS A 418 11.62 -36.86 -34.62
CA HIS A 418 12.03 -37.65 -35.79
C HIS A 418 10.88 -38.42 -36.45
N GLU A 419 9.64 -38.22 -35.99
CA GLU A 419 8.48 -38.76 -36.68
C GLU A 419 8.32 -38.07 -38.06
N ARG A 420 7.74 -38.78 -39.00
CA ARG A 420 7.47 -38.29 -40.35
C ARG A 420 6.00 -38.46 -40.68
N ARG A 421 5.45 -37.55 -41.41
CA ARG A 421 4.03 -37.47 -41.69
C ARG A 421 3.44 -38.76 -42.35
N ASP A 422 4.26 -39.47 -43.12
CA ASP A 422 3.91 -40.73 -43.79
C ASP A 422 4.08 -42.00 -42.94
N GLY A 423 4.43 -41.85 -41.64
CA GLY A 423 4.68 -42.96 -40.73
C GLY A 423 6.07 -43.63 -40.90
N SER A 424 6.97 -43.11 -41.77
CA SER A 424 8.30 -43.64 -41.93
C SER A 424 9.29 -43.20 -40.85
N GLY A 425 8.85 -42.33 -39.92
CA GLY A 425 9.61 -41.79 -38.83
C GLY A 425 9.90 -42.79 -37.69
N TYR A 426 10.42 -42.30 -36.57
CA TYR A 426 10.69 -43.09 -35.38
C TYR A 426 10.55 -42.22 -34.13
N PRO A 427 10.38 -42.82 -32.95
CA PRO A 427 10.41 -44.25 -32.59
C PRO A 427 9.08 -44.96 -32.74
N GLN A 428 7.97 -44.25 -32.90
CA GLN A 428 6.60 -44.81 -32.83
C GLN A 428 6.00 -45.07 -34.23
N GLY A 429 6.52 -44.41 -35.28
CA GLY A 429 5.98 -44.50 -36.65
C GLY A 429 4.62 -43.84 -36.78
N LEU A 430 4.39 -42.67 -36.12
CA LEU A 430 3.16 -41.92 -36.09
C LEU A 430 2.79 -41.33 -37.47
N MET A 431 1.50 -41.33 -37.75
CA MET A 431 0.95 -40.67 -38.96
C MET A 431 0.66 -39.17 -38.69
N ALA A 432 0.47 -38.41 -39.74
CA ALA A 432 0.36 -36.95 -39.73
C ALA A 432 -0.45 -36.32 -38.57
N ASP A 433 -1.62 -36.89 -38.27
CA ASP A 433 -2.54 -36.32 -37.28
C ASP A 433 -2.20 -36.76 -35.83
N GLU A 434 -1.33 -37.76 -35.66
CA GLU A 434 -0.89 -38.27 -34.38
C GLU A 434 0.36 -37.53 -33.87
N ILE A 435 1.06 -36.79 -34.75
CA ILE A 435 2.26 -36.03 -34.43
C ILE A 435 1.86 -34.67 -33.88
N LEU A 436 2.39 -34.30 -32.71
CA LEU A 436 2.21 -32.96 -32.12
C LEU A 436 2.69 -31.87 -33.10
N PHE A 437 1.95 -30.78 -33.17
CA PHE A 437 2.28 -29.68 -34.08
C PHE A 437 3.65 -29.09 -33.80
N GLU A 438 4.00 -28.95 -32.53
CA GLU A 438 5.33 -28.50 -32.07
C GLU A 438 6.44 -29.48 -32.51
N SER A 439 6.17 -30.79 -32.52
CA SER A 439 7.12 -31.80 -33.02
C SER A 439 7.33 -31.70 -34.54
N LYS A 440 6.28 -31.35 -35.28
CA LYS A 440 6.41 -31.09 -36.73
C LYS A 440 7.30 -29.87 -37.01
N ILE A 441 7.17 -28.81 -36.18
CA ILE A 441 8.02 -27.62 -36.30
C ILE A 441 9.47 -27.98 -35.98
N LEU A 442 9.69 -28.69 -34.90
CA LEU A 442 11.05 -29.13 -34.50
C LEU A 442 11.69 -30.03 -35.54
N ALA A 443 10.93 -30.95 -36.13
CA ALA A 443 11.41 -31.88 -37.19
C ALA A 443 11.91 -31.14 -38.43
N VAL A 444 11.25 -30.04 -38.84
CA VAL A 444 11.69 -29.21 -39.97
C VAL A 444 12.92 -28.40 -39.62
N ALA A 445 12.89 -27.75 -38.42
CA ALA A 445 13.98 -26.89 -37.92
C ALA A 445 15.28 -27.67 -37.76
N ASP A 446 15.21 -28.90 -37.20
CA ASP A 446 16.35 -29.80 -37.03
C ASP A 446 17.01 -30.17 -38.38
N VAL A 447 16.15 -30.58 -39.35
CA VAL A 447 16.65 -30.96 -40.69
C VAL A 447 17.29 -29.77 -41.42
N VAL A 448 16.68 -28.58 -41.32
CA VAL A 448 17.19 -27.38 -42.00
C VAL A 448 18.54 -26.98 -41.39
N GLU A 449 18.67 -26.96 -40.09
CA GLU A 449 19.91 -26.66 -39.40
C GLU A 449 20.95 -27.70 -39.72
N ALA A 450 20.62 -28.98 -39.61
CA ALA A 450 21.55 -30.09 -39.88
C ALA A 450 22.13 -30.07 -41.31
N ILE A 451 21.36 -29.63 -42.34
CA ILE A 451 21.81 -29.54 -43.73
C ILE A 451 22.64 -28.27 -43.96
N SER A 452 22.22 -27.16 -43.36
CA SER A 452 22.82 -25.84 -43.60
C SER A 452 24.11 -25.62 -42.80
N SER A 453 24.34 -26.37 -41.72
CA SER A 453 25.49 -26.23 -40.85
C SER A 453 26.69 -27.09 -41.29
N HIS A 454 27.92 -26.66 -40.96
CA HIS A 454 29.14 -27.40 -41.21
C HIS A 454 29.24 -28.58 -40.25
N ARG A 455 29.51 -29.78 -40.77
CA ARG A 455 29.85 -30.98 -39.98
C ARG A 455 31.22 -31.49 -40.36
N PRO A 456 32.04 -32.04 -39.47
CA PRO A 456 33.44 -32.41 -39.73
C PRO A 456 33.63 -33.38 -40.92
N TYR A 457 32.61 -34.15 -41.22
CA TYR A 457 32.66 -35.11 -42.34
C TYR A 457 31.85 -34.66 -43.58
N ARG A 458 31.22 -33.50 -43.50
CA ARG A 458 30.43 -32.92 -44.60
C ARG A 458 30.43 -31.39 -44.49
N PRO A 459 30.98 -30.69 -45.47
CA PRO A 459 30.87 -29.25 -45.53
C PRO A 459 29.38 -28.84 -45.55
N SER A 460 29.10 -27.66 -45.04
CA SER A 460 27.76 -27.06 -45.16
C SER A 460 27.30 -27.11 -46.62
N LEU A 461 26.08 -27.59 -46.84
CA LEU A 461 25.47 -27.54 -48.17
C LEU A 461 24.75 -26.19 -48.41
N GLY A 462 24.74 -25.31 -47.39
CA GLY A 462 24.10 -24.03 -47.43
C GLY A 462 22.57 -24.12 -47.28
N ILE A 463 22.01 -22.98 -46.91
CA ILE A 463 20.55 -22.87 -46.64
C ILE A 463 19.70 -23.18 -47.86
N ASP A 464 20.15 -22.82 -49.07
CA ASP A 464 19.40 -23.11 -50.32
C ASP A 464 19.21 -24.60 -50.55
N SER A 465 20.21 -25.43 -50.18
CA SER A 465 20.08 -26.89 -50.28
C SER A 465 19.14 -27.45 -49.23
N ALA A 466 19.19 -26.92 -48.00
CA ALA A 466 18.27 -27.30 -46.94
C ALA A 466 16.80 -26.99 -47.27
N LEU A 467 16.53 -25.78 -47.77
CA LEU A 467 15.19 -25.39 -48.22
C LEU A 467 14.70 -26.23 -49.38
N LYS A 468 15.55 -26.55 -50.37
CA LYS A 468 15.16 -27.44 -51.47
C LYS A 468 14.76 -28.83 -50.97
N GLU A 469 15.46 -29.39 -49.99
CA GLU A 469 15.16 -30.70 -49.40
C GLU A 469 13.78 -30.71 -48.73
N ILE A 470 13.50 -29.74 -47.82
CA ILE A 470 12.22 -29.71 -47.14
C ILE A 470 11.05 -29.44 -48.09
N VAL A 471 11.25 -28.61 -49.15
CA VAL A 471 10.24 -28.32 -50.18
C VAL A 471 9.95 -29.56 -50.98
N ALA A 472 10.96 -30.36 -51.37
CA ALA A 472 10.76 -31.61 -52.11
C ALA A 472 9.96 -32.65 -51.31
N GLN A 473 9.98 -32.57 -50.00
CA GLN A 473 9.28 -33.49 -49.06
C GLN A 473 8.02 -32.84 -48.44
N ARG A 474 7.62 -31.64 -48.89
CA ARG A 474 6.46 -30.89 -48.43
C ARG A 474 5.16 -31.69 -48.61
N GLY A 475 4.41 -31.85 -47.53
CA GLY A 475 3.16 -32.63 -47.51
C GLY A 475 3.36 -34.16 -47.58
N ILE A 476 4.57 -34.64 -47.76
CA ILE A 476 4.95 -36.07 -47.77
C ILE A 476 5.56 -36.45 -46.38
N LEU A 477 6.79 -36.02 -46.14
CA LEU A 477 7.47 -36.27 -44.88
C LEU A 477 7.24 -35.14 -43.83
N PHE A 478 7.09 -33.90 -44.32
CA PHE A 478 6.94 -32.72 -43.49
C PHE A 478 5.59 -32.06 -43.69
N ASP A 479 5.11 -31.40 -42.64
CA ASP A 479 3.87 -30.64 -42.67
C ASP A 479 4.00 -29.46 -43.65
N ALA A 480 2.97 -29.24 -44.47
CA ALA A 480 3.04 -28.24 -45.54
C ALA A 480 3.13 -26.80 -44.98
N ASP A 481 2.33 -26.47 -43.98
CA ASP A 481 2.30 -25.12 -43.40
C ASP A 481 3.59 -24.81 -42.67
N VAL A 482 4.17 -25.81 -41.99
CA VAL A 482 5.45 -25.70 -41.30
C VAL A 482 6.60 -25.47 -42.28
N VAL A 483 6.61 -26.19 -43.42
CA VAL A 483 7.62 -25.99 -44.50
C VAL A 483 7.47 -24.59 -45.11
N ASP A 484 6.23 -24.16 -45.41
CA ASP A 484 5.97 -22.84 -45.98
C ASP A 484 6.45 -21.71 -45.05
N SER A 485 6.16 -21.79 -43.78
CA SER A 485 6.66 -20.84 -42.77
C SER A 485 8.20 -20.81 -42.73
N CYS A 486 8.85 -21.97 -42.70
CA CYS A 486 10.30 -22.01 -42.69
C CYS A 486 10.88 -21.35 -43.96
N VAL A 487 10.37 -21.65 -45.17
CA VAL A 487 10.79 -21.04 -46.41
C VAL A 487 10.58 -19.52 -46.41
N HIS A 488 9.42 -19.08 -46.00
CA HIS A 488 9.11 -17.65 -45.92
C HIS A 488 10.11 -16.89 -44.98
N LEU A 489 10.40 -17.42 -43.80
CA LEU A 489 11.37 -16.82 -42.88
C LEU A 489 12.74 -16.57 -43.52
N PHE A 490 13.30 -17.54 -44.22
CA PHE A 490 14.60 -17.40 -44.86
C PHE A 490 14.56 -16.57 -46.16
N ARG A 491 13.49 -16.61 -46.93
CA ARG A 491 13.40 -15.95 -48.26
C ARG A 491 12.93 -14.52 -48.21
N GLU A 492 11.94 -14.27 -47.35
CA GLU A 492 11.20 -13.00 -47.29
C GLU A 492 11.36 -12.34 -45.90
N GLY A 493 11.40 -13.12 -44.84
CA GLY A 493 11.51 -12.65 -43.45
C GLY A 493 12.90 -12.21 -43.02
N GLY A 494 13.94 -12.33 -43.88
CA GLY A 494 15.32 -11.91 -43.58
C GLY A 494 15.94 -12.67 -42.42
N TYR A 495 15.48 -13.89 -42.14
CA TYR A 495 16.05 -14.72 -41.06
C TYR A 495 17.40 -15.28 -41.45
N ASP A 496 18.34 -15.26 -40.50
CA ASP A 496 19.58 -15.99 -40.55
C ASP A 496 19.86 -16.64 -39.19
N PHE A 497 20.60 -17.71 -39.16
CA PHE A 497 20.98 -18.37 -37.91
C PHE A 497 21.85 -17.45 -37.05
N PRO A 498 21.62 -17.41 -35.75
CA PRO A 498 22.54 -16.72 -34.84
C PRO A 498 23.92 -17.36 -34.85
N GLY A 499 24.94 -16.54 -34.87
CA GLY A 499 26.33 -16.96 -34.90
C GLY A 499 26.76 -17.76 -33.67
#